data_a4fee7f6de4cc6a11c53c4a2acc5409c
#
_entry.id   a4fee7f6de4cc6a11c53c4a2acc5409c
#
_cell.length_a   1.000
_cell.length_b   1.000
_cell.length_c   1.000
_cell.angle_alpha   90.00
_cell.angle_beta   90.00
_cell.angle_gamma   90.00
#
_symmetry.space_group_name_H-M   'P 1'
#
loop_
_entity.id
_entity.type
_entity.pdbx_description
1 polymer ?
#
loop_
_entity_poly.entity_id
_entity_poly.type
_entity_poly.pdbx_seq_one_letter_code
_entity_poly.pdbx_strand_id
1 'polypeptide(L)'
;MPRILIVDDDVDAADALAALLQSMGYGDARVAYTGASALTLAAEFVPTVALVDLELPDMSGYELARHLSQHPQLQSLRLIALTADSEHPGRERARVSGVERYLMKPVGSADLAELFT
;
A
#
# COMPACT_ATOMS: atom_id res chain seq x y z
N MET A 1 -13.42 11.24 0.17
CA MET A 1 -12.01 11.30 0.63
C MET A 1 -11.47 9.89 0.78
N PRO A 2 -10.38 9.54 0.10
CA PRO A 2 -9.82 8.21 0.25
C PRO A 2 -9.27 7.98 1.65
N ARG A 3 -9.38 6.75 2.12
CA ARG A 3 -8.72 6.29 3.33
C ARG A 3 -7.53 5.44 2.90
N ILE A 4 -6.34 5.88 3.22
CA ILE A 4 -5.10 5.33 2.67
C ILE A 4 -4.32 4.61 3.76
N LEU A 5 -4.00 3.35 3.51
CA LEU A 5 -3.13 2.55 4.36
C LEU A 5 -1.75 2.47 3.70
N ILE A 6 -0.72 2.82 4.45
CA ILE A 6 0.68 2.71 3.99
C ILE A 6 1.34 1.59 4.79
N VAL A 7 1.94 0.63 4.12
CA VAL A 7 2.63 -0.47 4.77
C VAL A 7 4.07 -0.52 4.28
N ASP A 8 5.00 -0.18 5.16
CA ASP A 8 6.44 -0.16 4.87
C ASP A 8 7.20 -0.27 6.18
N ASP A 9 8.18 -1.17 6.25
CA ASP A 9 8.99 -1.36 7.46
C ASP A 9 10.05 -0.28 7.64
N ASP A 10 10.34 0.50 6.60
CA ASP A 10 11.18 1.68 6.71
C ASP A 10 10.32 2.81 7.28
N VAL A 11 10.48 3.08 8.57
CA VAL A 11 9.66 4.06 9.30
C VAL A 11 9.75 5.44 8.66
N ASP A 12 10.96 5.87 8.30
CA ASP A 12 11.17 7.20 7.71
C ASP A 12 10.48 7.32 6.35
N ALA A 13 10.59 6.28 5.52
CA ALA A 13 9.95 6.28 4.20
C ALA A 13 8.43 6.27 4.33
N ALA A 14 7.89 5.47 5.24
CA ALA A 14 6.45 5.40 5.46
C ALA A 14 5.89 6.72 5.97
N ASP A 15 6.56 7.30 6.96
CA ASP A 15 6.13 8.57 7.55
C ASP A 15 6.25 9.72 6.56
N ALA A 16 7.30 9.72 5.72
CA ALA A 16 7.46 10.73 4.67
C ALA A 16 6.35 10.63 3.63
N LEU A 17 5.96 9.42 3.27
CA LEU A 17 4.87 9.21 2.31
C LEU A 17 3.53 9.69 2.88
N ALA A 18 3.28 9.42 4.15
CA ALA A 18 2.07 9.89 4.82
C ALA A 18 2.04 11.44 4.85
N ALA A 19 3.18 12.06 5.16
CA ALA A 19 3.29 13.52 5.18
C ALA A 19 3.05 14.11 3.79
N LEU A 20 3.59 13.48 2.75
CA LEU A 20 3.40 13.92 1.37
C LEU A 20 1.92 13.86 0.98
N LEU A 21 1.24 12.77 1.29
CA LEU A 21 -0.19 12.62 1.02
C LEU A 21 -1.00 13.70 1.73
N GLN A 22 -0.65 13.97 2.99
CA GLN A 22 -1.32 15.01 3.77
C GLN A 22 -1.13 16.39 3.12
N SER A 23 0.08 16.70 2.64
CA SER A 23 0.36 17.95 1.98
C SER A 23 -0.41 18.12 0.67
N MET A 24 -0.80 17.01 0.06
CA MET A 24 -1.57 17.01 -1.18
C MET A 24 -3.09 17.04 -0.94
N GLY A 25 -3.51 17.10 0.31
CA GLY A 25 -4.93 17.13 0.66
C GLY A 25 -5.55 15.78 0.99
N TYR A 26 -4.76 14.71 1.03
CA TYR A 26 -5.23 13.38 1.41
C TYR A 26 -4.85 13.11 2.86
N GLY A 27 -5.55 13.75 3.79
CA GLY A 27 -5.18 13.74 5.20
C GLY A 27 -5.52 12.48 5.98
N ASP A 28 -6.29 11.56 5.39
CA ASP A 28 -6.68 10.34 6.10
C ASP A 28 -5.79 9.16 5.65
N ALA A 29 -4.53 9.24 6.04
CA ALA A 29 -3.52 8.22 5.77
C ALA A 29 -3.00 7.66 7.09
N ARG A 30 -2.94 6.34 7.18
CA ARG A 30 -2.42 5.64 8.37
C ARG A 30 -1.32 4.69 7.95
N VAL A 31 -0.38 4.46 8.87
CA VAL A 31 0.85 3.72 8.59
C VAL A 31 0.90 2.47 9.45
N ALA A 32 1.32 1.36 8.83
CA ALA A 32 1.68 0.13 9.52
C ALA A 32 3.09 -0.27 9.06
N TYR A 33 3.89 -0.79 9.98
CA TYR A 33 5.29 -1.11 9.68
C TYR A 33 5.55 -2.60 9.49
N THR A 34 4.52 -3.43 9.68
CA THR A 34 4.60 -4.88 9.45
C THR A 34 3.33 -5.37 8.78
N GLY A 35 3.39 -6.55 8.18
CA GLY A 35 2.21 -7.16 7.58
C GLY A 35 1.13 -7.47 8.60
N ALA A 36 1.52 -8.00 9.77
CA ALA A 36 0.56 -8.33 10.82
C ALA A 36 -0.17 -7.08 11.33
N SER A 37 0.56 -5.99 11.59
CA SER A 37 -0.07 -4.75 12.05
C SER A 37 -0.94 -4.14 10.98
N ALA A 38 -0.57 -4.31 9.70
CA ALA A 38 -1.38 -3.83 8.58
C ALA A 38 -2.72 -4.55 8.53
N LEU A 39 -2.75 -5.85 8.75
CA LEU A 39 -4.00 -6.61 8.75
C LEU A 39 -4.93 -6.15 9.87
N THR A 40 -4.39 -5.93 11.07
CA THR A 40 -5.17 -5.44 12.19
C THR A 40 -5.72 -4.04 11.91
N LEU A 41 -4.86 -3.15 11.42
CA LEU A 41 -5.25 -1.77 11.11
C LEU A 41 -6.29 -1.72 9.99
N ALA A 42 -6.12 -2.55 8.97
CA ALA A 42 -7.06 -2.57 7.84
C ALA A 42 -8.47 -2.97 8.27
N ALA A 43 -8.58 -3.91 9.22
CA ALA A 43 -9.88 -4.35 9.73
C ALA A 43 -10.61 -3.22 10.45
N GLU A 44 -9.88 -2.34 11.13
CA GLU A 44 -10.45 -1.22 11.87
C GLU A 44 -10.70 0.00 11.00
N PHE A 45 -9.72 0.34 10.17
CA PHE A 45 -9.71 1.56 9.37
C PHE A 45 -10.53 1.43 8.08
N VAL A 46 -10.63 0.23 7.56
CA VAL A 46 -11.31 -0.09 6.28
C VAL A 46 -10.82 0.84 5.17
N PRO A 47 -9.52 0.72 4.77
CA PRO A 47 -8.96 1.62 3.76
C PRO A 47 -9.57 1.39 2.38
N THR A 48 -9.51 2.42 1.54
CA THR A 48 -9.93 2.33 0.14
C THR A 48 -8.74 2.16 -0.79
N VAL A 49 -7.54 2.51 -0.32
CA VAL A 49 -6.29 2.33 -1.06
C VAL A 49 -5.22 1.86 -0.07
N ALA A 50 -4.44 0.86 -0.46
CA ALA A 50 -3.30 0.41 0.33
C ALA A 50 -2.04 0.50 -0.53
N LEU A 51 -1.02 1.16 0.00
CA LEU A 51 0.31 1.26 -0.60
C LEU A 51 1.20 0.30 0.19
N VAL A 52 1.59 -0.81 -0.43
CA VAL A 52 2.21 -1.93 0.28
C VAL A 52 3.61 -2.20 -0.26
N ASP A 53 4.61 -2.13 0.61
CA ASP A 53 5.98 -2.54 0.29
C ASP A 53 5.99 -4.05 0.01
N LEU A 54 6.65 -4.44 -1.05
CA LEU A 54 6.76 -5.86 -1.41
C LEU A 54 7.66 -6.65 -0.46
N GLU A 55 8.58 -5.97 0.23
CA GLU A 55 9.51 -6.60 1.16
C GLU A 55 9.22 -6.16 2.59
N LEU A 56 8.46 -6.96 3.32
CA LEU A 56 8.16 -6.73 4.72
C LEU A 56 8.91 -7.75 5.58
N PRO A 57 9.14 -7.44 6.88
CA PRO A 57 9.92 -8.33 7.73
C PRO A 57 9.24 -9.64 8.06
N ASP A 58 7.91 -9.66 8.11
CA ASP A 58 7.14 -10.82 8.56
C ASP A 58 6.40 -11.56 7.44
N MET A 59 6.28 -10.95 6.27
CA MET A 59 5.64 -11.58 5.11
C MET A 59 5.96 -10.79 3.85
N SER A 60 5.74 -11.37 2.67
CA SER A 60 5.88 -10.60 1.44
C SER A 60 4.69 -9.67 1.26
N GLY A 61 4.89 -8.56 0.54
CA GLY A 61 3.79 -7.65 0.22
C GLY A 61 2.71 -8.31 -0.63
N TYR A 62 3.08 -9.28 -1.46
CA TYR A 62 2.11 -10.05 -2.25
C TYR A 62 1.19 -10.87 -1.36
N GLU A 63 1.77 -11.48 -0.33
CA GLU A 63 1.02 -12.27 0.62
C GLU A 63 0.04 -11.41 1.40
N LEU A 64 0.51 -10.25 1.86
CA LEU A 64 -0.35 -9.26 2.52
C LEU A 64 -1.48 -8.81 1.59
N ALA A 65 -1.15 -8.48 0.34
CA ALA A 65 -2.15 -8.04 -0.64
C ALA A 65 -3.23 -9.11 -0.85
N ARG A 66 -2.84 -10.37 -0.92
CA ARG A 66 -3.79 -11.46 -1.05
C ARG A 66 -4.73 -11.54 0.14
N HIS A 67 -4.21 -11.44 1.35
CA HIS A 67 -5.03 -11.44 2.56
C HIS A 67 -6.02 -10.27 2.57
N LEU A 68 -5.54 -9.09 2.20
CA LEU A 68 -6.38 -7.89 2.15
C LEU A 68 -7.48 -8.03 1.10
N SER A 69 -7.15 -8.57 -0.07
CA SER A 69 -8.11 -8.73 -1.16
C SER A 69 -9.22 -9.74 -0.83
N GLN A 70 -8.94 -10.66 0.07
CA GLN A 70 -9.91 -11.68 0.49
C GLN A 70 -10.79 -11.22 1.66
N HIS A 71 -10.50 -10.07 2.24
CA HIS A 71 -11.26 -9.57 3.39
C HIS A 71 -12.64 -9.08 2.92
N PRO A 72 -13.74 -9.55 3.53
CA PRO A 72 -15.09 -9.20 3.05
C PRO A 72 -15.39 -7.71 3.03
N GLN A 73 -14.81 -6.94 3.95
CA GLN A 73 -15.05 -5.50 4.05
C GLN A 73 -14.15 -4.67 3.13
N LEU A 74 -13.20 -5.32 2.42
CA LEU A 74 -12.20 -4.63 1.60
C LEU A 74 -12.34 -4.95 0.12
N GLN A 75 -13.56 -5.22 -0.34
CA GLN A 75 -13.79 -5.61 -1.74
C GLN A 75 -13.50 -4.49 -2.74
N SER A 76 -13.60 -3.24 -2.30
CA SER A 76 -13.31 -2.08 -3.15
C SER A 76 -11.88 -1.54 -2.95
N LEU A 77 -11.06 -2.23 -2.16
CA LEU A 77 -9.70 -1.79 -1.88
C LEU A 77 -8.84 -1.85 -3.12
N ARG A 78 -8.14 -0.75 -3.39
CA ARG A 78 -7.12 -0.69 -4.43
C ARG A 78 -5.77 -1.03 -3.81
N LEU A 79 -5.10 -2.03 -4.37
CA LEU A 79 -3.81 -2.50 -3.85
C LEU A 79 -2.69 -2.04 -4.78
N ILE A 80 -1.81 -1.22 -4.25
CA ILE A 80 -0.69 -0.65 -4.99
C ILE A 80 0.60 -1.15 -4.34
N ALA A 81 1.45 -1.79 -5.12
CA ALA A 81 2.73 -2.31 -4.62
C ALA A 81 3.81 -1.24 -4.73
N LEU A 82 4.61 -1.13 -3.69
CA LEU A 82 5.79 -0.26 -3.66
C LEU A 82 7.03 -1.14 -3.81
N THR A 83 7.91 -0.78 -4.72
CA THR A 83 9.11 -1.58 -5.00
C THR A 83 10.33 -0.68 -5.19
N ALA A 84 11.49 -1.16 -4.75
CA ALA A 84 12.77 -0.50 -5.01
C ALA A 84 13.33 -0.91 -6.38
N ASP A 85 12.74 -1.92 -7.02
CA ASP A 85 13.24 -2.50 -8.26
C ASP A 85 12.32 -2.14 -9.43
N SER A 86 12.90 -1.67 -10.52
CA SER A 86 12.14 -1.35 -11.74
C SER A 86 11.71 -2.60 -12.50
N GLU A 87 12.30 -3.75 -12.23
CA GLU A 87 11.88 -5.01 -12.81
C GLU A 87 10.80 -5.65 -11.94
N HIS A 88 9.70 -5.98 -12.56
CA HIS A 88 8.56 -6.55 -11.85
C HIS A 88 8.40 -8.02 -12.21
N PRO A 89 9.17 -8.93 -11.59
CA PRO A 89 9.09 -10.35 -11.93
C PRO A 89 7.80 -11.01 -11.47
N GLY A 90 6.99 -10.28 -10.74
CA GLY A 90 5.82 -10.81 -10.11
C GLY A 90 4.50 -10.48 -10.77
N ARG A 91 4.46 -10.24 -12.08
CA ARG A 91 3.21 -9.88 -12.76
C ARG A 91 2.12 -10.92 -12.52
N GLU A 92 2.47 -12.20 -12.60
CA GLU A 92 1.54 -13.29 -12.32
C GLU A 92 1.13 -13.30 -10.85
N ARG A 93 2.09 -13.09 -9.95
CA ARG A 93 1.82 -12.99 -8.50
C ARG A 93 0.95 -11.79 -8.19
N ALA A 94 1.17 -10.67 -8.89
CA ALA A 94 0.37 -9.47 -8.72
C ALA A 94 -1.10 -9.75 -9.07
N ARG A 95 -1.34 -10.42 -10.18
CA ARG A 95 -2.70 -10.73 -10.61
C ARG A 95 -3.42 -11.62 -9.61
N VAL A 96 -2.72 -12.64 -9.07
CA VAL A 96 -3.29 -13.57 -8.11
C VAL A 96 -3.53 -12.88 -6.76
N SER A 97 -2.65 -11.95 -6.37
CA SER A 97 -2.74 -11.25 -5.08
C SER A 97 -3.65 -10.03 -5.10
N GLY A 98 -4.10 -9.57 -6.26
CA GLY A 98 -4.98 -8.42 -6.38
C GLY A 98 -4.27 -7.08 -6.51
N VAL A 99 -2.96 -7.06 -6.72
CA VAL A 99 -2.19 -5.83 -6.95
C VAL A 99 -2.55 -5.26 -8.32
N GLU A 100 -3.00 -4.01 -8.35
CA GLU A 100 -3.40 -3.37 -9.61
C GLU A 100 -2.29 -2.55 -10.25
N ARG A 101 -1.29 -2.10 -9.47
CA ARG A 101 -0.27 -1.19 -9.96
C ARG A 101 0.98 -1.27 -9.11
N TYR A 102 2.13 -1.00 -9.75
CA TYR A 102 3.42 -0.88 -9.07
C TYR A 102 3.90 0.56 -9.10
N LEU A 103 4.40 1.05 -7.98
CA LEU A 103 5.09 2.33 -7.91
C LEU A 103 6.52 2.09 -7.44
N MET A 104 7.49 2.72 -8.10
CA MET A 104 8.88 2.58 -7.74
C MET A 104 9.25 3.61 -6.66
N LYS A 105 9.97 3.16 -5.65
CA LYS A 105 10.46 4.05 -4.59
C LYS A 105 11.65 4.88 -5.08
N PRO A 106 11.80 6.12 -4.62
CA PRO A 106 10.88 6.85 -3.75
C PRO A 106 9.65 7.34 -4.51
N VAL A 107 8.49 7.21 -3.87
CA VAL A 107 7.22 7.63 -4.49
C VAL A 107 7.11 9.15 -4.43
N GLY A 108 6.88 9.76 -5.59
CA GLY A 108 6.76 11.21 -5.68
C GLY A 108 5.32 11.67 -5.81
N SER A 109 5.14 13.00 -5.72
CA SER A 109 3.81 13.61 -5.81
C SER A 109 3.13 13.34 -7.15
N ALA A 110 3.90 13.27 -8.25
CA ALA A 110 3.35 12.97 -9.58
C ALA A 110 2.74 11.57 -9.62
N ASP A 111 3.41 10.58 -9.01
CA ASP A 111 2.90 9.21 -8.95
C ASP A 111 1.58 9.16 -8.19
N LEU A 112 1.51 9.86 -7.06
CA LEU A 112 0.32 9.87 -6.23
C LEU A 112 -0.83 10.63 -6.91
N ALA A 113 -0.53 11.74 -7.56
CA ALA A 113 -1.54 12.50 -8.30
C ALA A 113 -2.20 11.65 -9.38
N GLU A 114 -1.39 10.89 -10.11
CA GLU A 114 -1.89 9.99 -11.15
C GLU A 114 -2.77 8.88 -10.56
N LEU A 115 -2.37 8.38 -9.40
CA LEU A 115 -3.10 7.30 -8.73
C LEU A 115 -4.51 7.71 -8.33
N PHE A 116 -4.71 8.97 -7.96
CA PHE A 116 -5.97 9.49 -7.42
C PHE A 116 -6.78 10.33 -8.43
N THR A 117 -6.41 10.33 -9.68
CA THR A 117 -7.19 11.06 -10.72
C THR A 117 -8.14 10.19 -11.54
#